data_59eec293dfe58ee2b1def77a77c7477e
#
_entry.id   59eec293dfe58ee2b1def77a77c7477e
#
_cell.length_a   1.000
_cell.length_b   1.000
_cell.length_c   1.000
_cell.angle_alpha   90.00
_cell.angle_beta   90.00
_cell.angle_gamma   90.00
#
_symmetry.space_group_name_H-M   'P 1'
#
loop_
_entity.id
_entity.type
_entity.pdbx_description
1 polymer ?
#
loop_
_entity_poly.entity_id
_entity_poly.type
_entity_poly.pdbx_seq_one_letter_code
_entity_poly.pdbx_strand_id
1 'polypeptide(L)'
;MAARVAITEFKVAGEGASPALSMQLQDGLVVGVTRTSPIYVLDSVDVARYMDTFPELQKCDGSICIKRFGQLLDVSHLIRVTVKVTGNTYTMTGRLLSTEEPTPAIVPVVTETRFCNVCTVDEARQKMIQLGEELKRPVENWLATWRPPPPPPPPPKSWRRPIAAVGLALGFATAVTGGAIYLNASSQSNRWRPGLGGLLVGLGVGATAVGCYVLVALPNEAGKTPASLAVGAKF
;
A
#
# COMPACT_ATOMS: atom_id res chain seq x y z
N MET A 1 -11.99 4.12 9.75
CA MET A 1 -10.61 4.34 9.26
C MET A 1 -10.19 5.73 9.67
N ALA A 2 -8.93 5.94 10.07
CA ALA A 2 -8.39 7.27 10.32
C ALA A 2 -7.74 7.79 9.03
N ALA A 3 -7.99 9.06 8.66
CA ALA A 3 -7.22 9.67 7.57
C ALA A 3 -5.80 9.90 8.03
N ARG A 4 -4.87 9.71 7.12
CA ARG A 4 -3.45 10.02 7.35
C ARG A 4 -3.07 11.19 6.46
N VAL A 5 -2.46 12.20 7.07
CA VAL A 5 -2.02 13.44 6.40
C VAL A 5 -0.54 13.65 6.70
N ALA A 6 0.24 14.06 5.72
CA ALA A 6 1.66 14.36 5.93
C ALA A 6 1.95 15.84 5.73
N ILE A 7 2.78 16.40 6.61
CA ILE A 7 3.36 17.74 6.43
C ILE A 7 4.66 17.59 5.66
N THR A 8 4.61 17.83 4.36
CA THR A 8 5.77 17.64 3.47
C THR A 8 6.68 18.87 3.38
N GLU A 9 6.15 20.04 3.69
CA GLU A 9 6.92 21.28 3.67
C GLU A 9 6.40 22.21 4.75
N PHE A 10 7.30 22.61 5.65
CA PHE A 10 7.03 23.66 6.63
C PHE A 10 8.20 24.65 6.61
N LYS A 11 7.98 25.81 5.99
CA LYS A 11 9.04 26.79 5.76
C LYS A 11 8.70 28.09 6.48
N VAL A 12 9.60 28.53 7.35
CA VAL A 12 9.56 29.86 7.97
C VAL A 12 10.69 30.69 7.41
N ALA A 13 10.37 31.87 6.87
CA ALA A 13 11.34 32.75 6.22
C ALA A 13 11.11 34.22 6.64
N GLY A 14 12.17 35.02 6.63
CA GLY A 14 12.12 36.44 6.94
C GLY A 14 12.87 36.82 8.21
N GLU A 15 12.75 38.09 8.60
CA GLU A 15 13.39 38.61 9.79
C GLU A 15 12.74 38.03 11.07
N GLY A 16 13.54 37.39 11.92
CA GLY A 16 13.06 36.72 13.14
C GLY A 16 12.74 35.23 12.94
N ALA A 17 12.92 34.68 11.74
CA ALA A 17 12.83 33.25 11.51
C ALA A 17 13.91 32.50 12.33
N SER A 18 13.47 31.56 13.16
CA SER A 18 14.36 30.72 13.95
C SER A 18 13.86 29.26 13.96
N PRO A 19 14.73 28.28 14.20
CA PRO A 19 14.31 26.89 14.35
C PRO A 19 13.28 26.72 15.48
N ALA A 20 13.44 27.43 16.60
CA ALA A 20 12.51 27.36 17.71
C ALA A 20 11.11 27.88 17.33
N LEU A 21 11.04 29.02 16.61
CA LEU A 21 9.78 29.55 16.08
C LEU A 21 9.13 28.55 15.11
N SER A 22 9.93 27.96 14.22
CA SER A 22 9.44 26.95 13.27
C SER A 22 8.79 25.77 13.98
N MET A 23 9.45 25.24 15.02
CA MET A 23 8.92 24.12 15.82
C MET A 23 7.62 24.49 16.54
N GLN A 24 7.55 25.68 17.17
CA GLN A 24 6.33 26.12 17.86
C GLN A 24 5.14 26.31 16.93
N LEU A 25 5.37 26.88 15.74
CA LEU A 25 4.33 27.06 14.75
C LEU A 25 3.91 25.74 14.13
N GLN A 26 4.85 24.83 13.87
CA GLN A 26 4.54 23.48 13.36
C GLN A 26 3.73 22.67 14.38
N ASP A 27 4.08 22.74 15.68
CA ASP A 27 3.29 22.13 16.73
C ASP A 27 1.86 22.70 16.76
N GLY A 28 1.71 24.02 16.61
CA GLY A 28 0.39 24.66 16.46
C GLY A 28 -0.42 24.11 15.29
N LEU A 29 0.21 23.91 14.13
CA LEU A 29 -0.44 23.32 12.95
C LEU A 29 -0.91 21.88 13.24
N VAL A 30 -0.05 21.04 13.80
CA VAL A 30 -0.38 19.66 14.18
C VAL A 30 -1.57 19.62 15.14
N VAL A 31 -1.54 20.45 16.17
CA VAL A 31 -2.66 20.59 17.13
C VAL A 31 -3.96 20.97 16.40
N GLY A 32 -3.91 21.94 15.48
CA GLY A 32 -5.09 22.36 14.71
C GLY A 32 -5.67 21.26 13.83
N VAL A 33 -4.82 20.48 13.19
CA VAL A 33 -5.25 19.37 12.30
C VAL A 33 -5.79 18.18 13.10
N THR A 34 -5.17 17.83 14.24
CA THR A 34 -5.54 16.65 15.02
C THR A 34 -6.68 16.90 16.00
N ARG A 35 -6.95 18.15 16.34
CA ARG A 35 -7.97 18.50 17.33
C ARG A 35 -9.36 18.00 16.93
N THR A 36 -9.98 17.23 17.80
CA THR A 36 -11.36 16.68 17.63
C THR A 36 -11.57 15.75 16.44
N SER A 37 -10.53 15.35 15.75
CA SER A 37 -10.64 14.55 14.51
C SER A 37 -9.79 13.28 14.55
N PRO A 38 -10.24 12.17 13.99
CA PRO A 38 -9.45 10.94 13.88
C PRO A 38 -8.43 11.03 12.73
N ILE A 39 -7.77 12.16 12.58
CA ILE A 39 -6.72 12.38 11.58
C ILE A 39 -5.36 12.13 12.22
N TYR A 40 -4.59 11.25 11.63
CA TYR A 40 -3.20 11.02 12.01
C TYR A 40 -2.29 11.89 11.15
N VAL A 41 -1.44 12.68 11.80
CA VAL A 41 -0.50 13.58 11.11
C VAL A 41 0.90 13.01 11.20
N LEU A 42 1.52 12.80 10.04
CA LEU A 42 2.96 12.60 9.90
C LEU A 42 3.63 13.98 9.87
N ASP A 43 4.46 14.27 10.85
CA ASP A 43 5.17 15.54 10.92
C ASP A 43 6.31 15.63 9.89
N SER A 44 6.92 16.81 9.79
CA SER A 44 8.01 17.04 8.83
C SER A 44 9.28 16.26 9.16
N VAL A 45 9.50 15.86 10.41
CA VAL A 45 10.66 15.06 10.83
C VAL A 45 10.50 13.63 10.38
N ASP A 46 9.32 13.05 10.58
CA ASP A 46 9.01 11.71 10.09
C ASP A 46 9.08 11.65 8.57
N VAL A 47 8.50 12.65 7.87
CA VAL A 47 8.58 12.76 6.42
C VAL A 47 10.03 12.85 5.94
N ALA A 48 10.88 13.67 6.59
CA ALA A 48 12.29 13.80 6.24
C ALA A 48 13.02 12.47 6.35
N ARG A 49 12.76 11.69 7.41
CA ARG A 49 13.34 10.34 7.60
C ARG A 49 12.97 9.39 6.46
N TYR A 50 11.73 9.44 5.97
CA TYR A 50 11.31 8.68 4.79
C TYR A 50 12.00 9.19 3.51
N MET A 51 12.18 10.51 3.37
CA MET A 51 12.88 11.10 2.22
C MET A 51 14.36 10.71 2.16
N ASP A 52 15.01 10.53 3.30
CA ASP A 52 16.39 10.02 3.36
C ASP A 52 16.50 8.59 2.84
N THR A 53 15.45 7.79 3.03
CA THR A 53 15.38 6.42 2.51
C THR A 53 15.10 6.37 1.00
N PHE A 54 14.42 7.39 0.46
CA PHE A 54 14.02 7.50 -0.95
C PHE A 54 14.49 8.82 -1.57
N PRO A 55 15.79 8.99 -1.84
CA PRO A 55 16.38 10.26 -2.30
C PRO A 55 15.82 10.75 -3.64
N GLU A 56 15.23 9.87 -4.44
CA GLU A 56 14.53 10.23 -5.67
C GLU A 56 13.32 11.13 -5.44
N LEU A 57 12.74 11.13 -4.23
CA LEU A 57 11.61 11.98 -3.87
C LEU A 57 12.04 13.41 -3.54
N GLN A 58 13.29 13.64 -3.15
CA GLN A 58 13.79 14.98 -2.83
C GLN A 58 13.82 15.92 -4.04
N LYS A 59 14.01 15.37 -5.23
CA LYS A 59 14.06 16.11 -6.51
C LYS A 59 12.75 16.09 -7.29
N CYS A 60 11.71 15.63 -6.64
CA CYS A 60 10.49 15.29 -7.31
C CYS A 60 9.52 16.47 -7.31
N ASP A 61 9.27 17.06 -8.48
CA ASP A 61 8.26 18.09 -8.71
C ASP A 61 7.17 17.54 -9.64
N GLY A 62 5.91 17.73 -9.26
CA GLY A 62 4.79 17.37 -10.11
C GLY A 62 3.81 16.34 -9.53
N SER A 63 2.75 16.08 -10.29
CA SER A 63 1.62 15.25 -9.87
C SER A 63 1.99 13.79 -9.58
N ILE A 64 2.90 13.23 -10.40
CA ILE A 64 3.38 11.84 -10.23
C ILE A 64 4.07 11.68 -8.88
N CYS A 65 4.79 12.68 -8.45
CA CYS A 65 5.51 12.69 -7.18
C CYS A 65 4.56 12.74 -5.99
N ILE A 66 3.55 13.57 -6.04
CA ILE A 66 2.55 13.69 -4.99
C ILE A 66 1.82 12.37 -4.80
N LYS A 67 1.45 11.71 -5.90
CA LYS A 67 0.87 10.37 -5.86
C LYS A 67 1.83 9.34 -5.25
N ARG A 68 3.10 9.36 -5.66
CA ARG A 68 4.11 8.45 -5.11
C ARG A 68 4.37 8.69 -3.63
N PHE A 69 4.40 9.94 -3.18
CA PHE A 69 4.41 10.29 -1.77
C PHE A 69 3.20 9.71 -1.03
N GLY A 70 2.00 9.91 -1.56
CA GLY A 70 0.79 9.35 -0.97
C GLY A 70 0.87 7.83 -0.79
N GLN A 71 1.36 7.12 -1.79
CA GLN A 71 1.50 5.66 -1.75
C GLN A 71 2.59 5.19 -0.77
N LEU A 72 3.75 5.85 -0.74
CA LEU A 72 4.87 5.47 0.12
C LEU A 72 4.61 5.75 1.60
N LEU A 73 3.99 6.89 1.90
CA LEU A 73 3.66 7.30 3.27
C LEU A 73 2.29 6.78 3.73
N ASP A 74 1.53 6.17 2.82
CA ASP A 74 0.15 5.75 3.06
C ASP A 74 -0.70 6.91 3.58
N VAL A 75 -0.67 8.05 2.88
CA VAL A 75 -1.39 9.27 3.23
C VAL A 75 -2.31 9.71 2.11
N SER A 76 -3.49 10.22 2.49
CA SER A 76 -4.50 10.71 1.55
C SER A 76 -4.28 12.16 1.13
N HIS A 77 -3.64 12.94 1.99
CA HIS A 77 -3.41 14.36 1.75
C HIS A 77 -2.03 14.80 2.22
N LEU A 78 -1.51 15.83 1.55
CA LEU A 78 -0.25 16.49 1.90
C LEU A 78 -0.52 17.95 2.28
N ILE A 79 0.13 18.43 3.33
CA ILE A 79 0.09 19.81 3.77
C ILE A 79 1.45 20.46 3.49
N ARG A 80 1.40 21.63 2.86
CA ARG A 80 2.55 22.52 2.69
C ARG A 80 2.23 23.85 3.35
N VAL A 81 3.12 24.34 4.20
CA VAL A 81 2.96 25.61 4.89
C VAL A 81 4.16 26.49 4.67
N THR A 82 3.89 27.74 4.33
CA THR A 82 4.91 28.80 4.24
C THR A 82 4.52 29.92 5.19
N VAL A 83 5.44 30.28 6.06
CA VAL A 83 5.31 31.41 6.98
C VAL A 83 6.33 32.47 6.61
N LYS A 84 5.86 33.68 6.31
CA LYS A 84 6.71 34.85 6.12
C LYS A 84 6.63 35.71 7.37
N VAL A 85 7.79 36.00 7.97
CA VAL A 85 7.94 36.85 9.15
C VAL A 85 8.57 38.18 8.74
N THR A 86 7.97 39.28 9.16
CA THR A 86 8.49 40.65 8.95
C THR A 86 8.31 41.41 10.25
N GLY A 87 9.37 41.51 11.05
CA GLY A 87 9.26 42.00 12.40
C GLY A 87 8.29 41.16 13.24
N ASN A 88 7.25 41.76 13.78
CA ASN A 88 6.20 41.10 14.55
C ASN A 88 4.96 40.72 13.72
N THR A 89 5.07 40.77 12.39
CA THR A 89 3.98 40.41 11.49
C THR A 89 4.25 39.06 10.86
N TYR A 90 3.24 38.17 10.92
CA TYR A 90 3.29 36.81 10.38
C TYR A 90 2.25 36.65 9.27
N THR A 91 2.70 36.25 8.09
CA THR A 91 1.82 35.80 6.99
C THR A 91 1.98 34.30 6.83
N MET A 92 0.93 33.56 7.11
CA MET A 92 0.90 32.09 7.11
C MET A 92 0.05 31.61 5.95
N THR A 93 0.62 30.86 5.04
CA THR A 93 -0.10 30.28 3.90
C THR A 93 -0.01 28.77 3.97
N GLY A 94 -1.15 28.10 4.11
CA GLY A 94 -1.30 26.66 4.08
C GLY A 94 -1.93 26.18 2.79
N ARG A 95 -1.40 25.10 2.23
CA ARG A 95 -1.93 24.44 1.03
C ARG A 95 -2.17 22.98 1.34
N LEU A 96 -3.37 22.50 1.03
CA LEU A 96 -3.73 21.09 1.11
C LEU A 96 -3.74 20.50 -0.29
N LEU A 97 -3.04 19.40 -0.48
CA LEU A 97 -2.92 18.67 -1.74
C LEU A 97 -3.49 17.26 -1.55
N SER A 98 -4.30 16.77 -2.49
CA SER A 98 -4.77 15.38 -2.50
C SER A 98 -3.75 14.48 -3.19
N THR A 99 -3.56 13.27 -2.66
CA THR A 99 -2.72 12.21 -3.27
C THR A 99 -3.53 11.26 -4.15
N GLU A 100 -4.88 11.36 -4.13
CA GLU A 100 -5.78 10.48 -4.87
C GLU A 100 -6.17 11.06 -6.24
N GLU A 101 -6.35 10.16 -7.21
CA GLU A 101 -6.94 10.52 -8.51
C GLU A 101 -8.46 10.74 -8.36
N PRO A 102 -9.09 11.57 -9.21
CA PRO A 102 -8.59 12.08 -10.49
C PRO A 102 -8.03 13.49 -10.45
N THR A 103 -7.95 14.12 -9.29
CA THR A 103 -7.49 15.50 -9.18
C THR A 103 -5.99 15.54 -9.45
N PRO A 104 -5.52 16.24 -10.48
CA PRO A 104 -4.09 16.42 -10.65
C PRO A 104 -3.56 17.14 -9.42
N ALA A 105 -2.75 16.45 -8.67
CA ALA A 105 -2.27 16.83 -7.35
C ALA A 105 -1.41 18.12 -7.32
N ILE A 106 -1.26 18.80 -8.45
CA ILE A 106 -0.58 20.09 -8.55
C ILE A 106 -1.50 21.23 -8.10
N VAL A 107 -2.82 21.06 -8.26
CA VAL A 107 -3.77 22.07 -7.83
C VAL A 107 -4.14 21.82 -6.38
N PRO A 108 -3.85 22.74 -5.46
CA PRO A 108 -4.24 22.57 -4.07
C PRO A 108 -5.76 22.44 -3.95
N VAL A 109 -6.23 21.47 -3.17
CA VAL A 109 -7.65 21.31 -2.84
C VAL A 109 -8.16 22.58 -2.13
N VAL A 110 -7.31 23.12 -1.25
CA VAL A 110 -7.56 24.38 -0.58
C VAL A 110 -6.26 25.14 -0.36
N THR A 111 -6.32 26.45 -0.44
CA THR A 111 -5.25 27.37 -0.04
C THR A 111 -5.82 28.39 0.93
N GLU A 112 -5.32 28.39 2.15
CA GLU A 112 -5.73 29.30 3.21
C GLU A 112 -4.58 30.21 3.61
N THR A 113 -4.90 31.48 3.88
CA THR A 113 -3.90 32.46 4.34
C THR A 113 -4.40 33.14 5.60
N ARG A 114 -3.52 33.20 6.59
CA ARG A 114 -3.76 33.91 7.86
C ARG A 114 -2.73 35.01 8.06
N PHE A 115 -3.20 36.10 8.54
CA PHE A 115 -2.36 37.26 8.89
C PHE A 115 -2.42 37.47 10.39
N CYS A 116 -1.28 37.80 10.96
CA CYS A 116 -1.16 38.22 12.35
C CYS A 116 -0.26 39.45 12.40
N ASN A 117 -0.89 40.62 12.56
CA ASN A 117 -0.17 41.90 12.62
C ASN A 117 0.22 42.25 14.05
N VAL A 118 1.51 42.55 14.29
CA VAL A 118 2.06 42.92 15.62
C VAL A 118 1.67 41.87 16.67
N CYS A 119 2.02 40.64 16.42
CA CYS A 119 1.67 39.53 17.26
C CYS A 119 2.86 38.99 18.04
N THR A 120 2.57 38.47 19.24
CA THR A 120 3.47 37.60 19.98
C THR A 120 3.55 36.23 19.28
N VAL A 121 4.57 35.43 19.62
CA VAL A 121 4.74 34.08 19.10
C VAL A 121 3.54 33.19 19.48
N ASP A 122 2.98 33.37 20.68
CA ASP A 122 1.83 32.62 21.15
C ASP A 122 0.55 32.94 20.33
N GLU A 123 0.33 34.21 20.02
CA GLU A 123 -0.77 34.62 19.13
C GLU A 123 -0.58 34.07 17.71
N ALA A 124 0.65 34.11 17.19
CA ALA A 124 0.98 33.50 15.91
C ALA A 124 0.72 31.99 15.93
N ARG A 125 1.07 31.30 17.03
CA ARG A 125 0.77 29.88 17.23
C ARG A 125 -0.75 29.62 17.25
N GLN A 126 -1.55 30.47 17.89
CA GLN A 126 -3.01 30.35 17.87
C GLN A 126 -3.59 30.54 16.45
N LYS A 127 -3.04 31.46 15.65
CA LYS A 127 -3.40 31.62 14.24
C LYS A 127 -3.03 30.38 13.41
N MET A 128 -1.92 29.73 13.73
CA MET A 128 -1.51 28.50 13.08
C MET A 128 -2.44 27.32 13.42
N ILE A 129 -2.93 27.24 14.67
CA ILE A 129 -3.97 26.27 15.08
C ILE A 129 -5.24 26.49 14.24
N GLN A 130 -5.70 27.74 14.10
CA GLN A 130 -6.86 28.07 13.27
C GLN A 130 -6.64 27.69 11.81
N LEU A 131 -5.46 27.92 11.25
CA LEU A 131 -5.10 27.49 9.89
C LEU A 131 -5.19 25.96 9.76
N GLY A 132 -4.69 25.23 10.75
CA GLY A 132 -4.79 23.77 10.80
C GLY A 132 -6.23 23.27 10.84
N GLU A 133 -7.09 23.90 11.61
CA GLU A 133 -8.53 23.59 11.70
C GLU A 133 -9.25 23.81 10.36
N GLU A 134 -8.83 24.79 9.57
CA GLU A 134 -9.41 25.05 8.24
C GLU A 134 -8.90 24.07 7.18
N LEU A 135 -7.61 23.78 7.19
CA LEU A 135 -7.04 22.77 6.29
C LEU A 135 -7.58 21.37 6.57
N LYS A 136 -8.03 21.10 7.81
CA LYS A 136 -8.65 19.84 8.20
C LYS A 136 -10.03 19.61 7.56
N ARG A 137 -10.85 20.65 7.40
CA ARG A 137 -12.26 20.53 6.94
C ARG A 137 -12.40 19.75 5.61
N PRO A 138 -11.61 20.01 4.55
CA PRO A 138 -11.70 19.21 3.33
C PRO A 138 -11.36 17.74 3.55
N VAL A 139 -10.43 17.43 4.44
CA VAL A 139 -10.06 16.04 4.79
C VAL A 139 -11.21 15.34 5.49
N GLU A 140 -11.90 16.02 6.41
CA GLU A 140 -13.09 15.50 7.10
C GLU A 140 -14.25 15.26 6.12
N ASN A 141 -14.48 16.19 5.20
CA ASN A 141 -15.47 16.04 4.15
C ASN A 141 -15.14 14.86 3.23
N TRP A 142 -13.87 14.69 2.87
CA TRP A 142 -13.42 13.55 2.09
C TRP A 142 -13.66 12.24 2.87
N LEU A 143 -13.32 12.17 4.16
CA LEU A 143 -13.59 11.02 5.02
C LEU A 143 -15.08 10.67 5.08
N ALA A 144 -15.95 11.67 5.17
CA ALA A 144 -17.40 11.45 5.23
C ALA A 144 -17.97 10.90 3.91
N THR A 145 -17.36 11.24 2.78
CA THR A 145 -17.78 10.79 1.45
C THR A 145 -17.01 9.57 0.96
N TRP A 146 -15.87 9.28 1.56
CA TRP A 146 -15.02 8.17 1.15
C TRP A 146 -15.73 6.83 1.35
N ARG A 147 -15.85 6.08 0.28
CA ARG A 147 -16.33 4.71 0.30
C ARG A 147 -15.17 3.80 -0.06
N PRO A 148 -14.97 2.70 0.69
CA PRO A 148 -13.98 1.72 0.28
C PRO A 148 -14.26 1.28 -1.15
N PRO A 149 -13.24 1.09 -1.99
CA PRO A 149 -13.43 0.56 -3.32
C PRO A 149 -14.25 -0.73 -3.22
N PRO A 150 -15.20 -0.96 -4.15
CA PRO A 150 -15.97 -2.20 -4.14
C PRO A 150 -14.99 -3.37 -4.11
N PRO A 151 -15.29 -4.43 -3.34
CA PRO A 151 -14.43 -5.60 -3.32
C PRO A 151 -14.21 -6.07 -4.77
N PRO A 152 -12.99 -6.50 -5.11
CA PRO A 152 -12.72 -6.99 -6.45
C PRO A 152 -13.76 -8.04 -6.80
N PRO A 153 -14.27 -8.05 -8.05
CA PRO A 153 -15.25 -9.04 -8.47
C PRO A 153 -14.70 -10.42 -8.12
N PRO A 154 -15.53 -11.32 -7.58
CA PRO A 154 -15.08 -12.66 -7.25
C PRO A 154 -14.37 -13.24 -8.48
N PRO A 155 -13.20 -13.84 -8.31
CA PRO A 155 -12.47 -14.42 -9.42
C PRO A 155 -13.43 -15.34 -10.19
N PRO A 156 -13.45 -15.27 -11.52
CA PRO A 156 -14.34 -16.10 -12.35
C PRO A 156 -14.20 -17.54 -11.90
N LYS A 157 -15.33 -18.24 -11.70
CA LYS A 157 -15.38 -19.65 -11.22
C LYS A 157 -14.25 -20.40 -11.91
N SER A 158 -13.19 -20.69 -11.16
CA SER A 158 -11.95 -21.12 -11.78
C SER A 158 -12.15 -22.50 -12.41
N TRP A 159 -11.87 -22.62 -13.68
CA TRP A 159 -11.74 -23.88 -14.39
C TRP A 159 -10.65 -24.78 -13.77
N ARG A 160 -9.94 -24.28 -12.79
CA ARG A 160 -8.83 -24.95 -12.13
C ARG A 160 -9.23 -26.22 -11.42
N ARG A 161 -10.39 -26.23 -10.72
CA ARG A 161 -10.90 -27.44 -10.06
C ARG A 161 -11.22 -28.58 -11.03
N PRO A 162 -11.98 -28.36 -12.13
CA PRO A 162 -12.21 -29.41 -13.09
C PRO A 162 -10.92 -29.85 -13.81
N ILE A 163 -10.00 -28.94 -14.13
CA ILE A 163 -8.71 -29.27 -14.72
C ILE A 163 -7.86 -30.13 -13.78
N ALA A 164 -7.78 -29.78 -12.51
CA ALA A 164 -7.03 -30.55 -11.51
C ALA A 164 -7.65 -31.95 -11.30
N ALA A 165 -8.98 -32.05 -11.26
CA ALA A 165 -9.67 -33.34 -11.13
C ALA A 165 -9.43 -34.23 -12.34
N VAL A 166 -9.48 -33.68 -13.55
CA VAL A 166 -9.17 -34.41 -14.79
C VAL A 166 -7.70 -34.86 -14.82
N GLY A 167 -6.78 -33.98 -14.43
CA GLY A 167 -5.34 -34.30 -14.34
C GLY A 167 -5.06 -35.44 -13.37
N LEU A 168 -5.69 -35.44 -12.19
CA LEU A 168 -5.58 -36.53 -11.20
C LEU A 168 -6.14 -37.86 -11.74
N ALA A 169 -7.32 -37.83 -12.35
CA ALA A 169 -7.95 -39.05 -12.88
C ALA A 169 -7.13 -39.66 -14.00
N LEU A 170 -6.65 -38.85 -14.95
CA LEU A 170 -5.79 -39.32 -16.04
C LEU A 170 -4.43 -39.83 -15.54
N GLY A 171 -3.81 -39.08 -14.59
CA GLY A 171 -2.54 -39.48 -14.02
C GLY A 171 -2.63 -40.83 -13.29
N PHE A 172 -3.69 -41.05 -12.52
CA PHE A 172 -3.91 -42.33 -11.82
C PHE A 172 -4.16 -43.47 -12.79
N ALA A 173 -4.99 -43.25 -13.82
CA ALA A 173 -5.28 -44.27 -14.84
C ALA A 173 -4.00 -44.67 -15.59
N THR A 174 -3.15 -43.73 -15.99
CA THR A 174 -1.89 -44.05 -16.69
C THR A 174 -0.87 -44.73 -15.78
N ALA A 175 -0.80 -44.40 -14.49
CA ALA A 175 0.08 -45.06 -13.55
C ALA A 175 -0.33 -46.53 -13.33
N VAL A 176 -1.62 -46.79 -13.13
CA VAL A 176 -2.15 -48.16 -12.96
C VAL A 176 -1.94 -49.02 -14.21
N THR A 177 -2.23 -48.49 -15.39
CA THR A 177 -2.05 -49.20 -16.65
C THR A 177 -0.57 -49.48 -16.92
N GLY A 178 0.31 -48.51 -16.68
CA GLY A 178 1.75 -48.65 -16.82
C GLY A 178 2.32 -49.68 -15.84
N GLY A 179 1.84 -49.71 -14.59
CA GLY A 179 2.21 -50.68 -13.58
C GLY A 179 1.80 -52.11 -13.98
N ALA A 180 0.58 -52.30 -14.49
CA ALA A 180 0.09 -53.59 -14.98
C ALA A 180 0.93 -54.11 -16.14
N ILE A 181 1.28 -53.28 -17.11
CA ILE A 181 2.16 -53.61 -18.24
C ILE A 181 3.56 -53.99 -17.72
N TYR A 182 4.11 -53.24 -16.79
CA TYR A 182 5.44 -53.51 -16.22
C TYR A 182 5.51 -54.86 -15.49
N LEU A 183 4.54 -55.15 -14.64
CA LEU A 183 4.45 -56.40 -13.92
C LEU A 183 4.26 -57.61 -14.84
N ASN A 184 3.42 -57.44 -15.87
CA ASN A 184 3.19 -58.55 -16.81
C ASN A 184 4.37 -58.76 -17.76
N ALA A 185 5.17 -57.71 -18.03
CA ALA A 185 6.36 -57.83 -18.88
C ALA A 185 7.54 -58.47 -18.18
N SER A 186 7.59 -58.50 -16.84
CA SER A 186 8.63 -59.16 -16.08
C SER A 186 8.56 -60.70 -16.19
N SER A 187 7.43 -61.26 -16.63
CA SER A 187 7.21 -62.69 -16.83
C SER A 187 7.51 -63.20 -18.27
N GLN A 188 7.74 -62.31 -19.22
CA GLN A 188 8.02 -62.63 -20.62
C GLN A 188 9.32 -61.95 -21.09
N SER A 189 10.21 -62.67 -21.75
CA SER A 189 11.56 -62.25 -22.16
C SER A 189 11.66 -61.19 -23.25
N ASN A 190 10.65 -60.36 -23.43
CA ASN A 190 10.58 -59.32 -24.46
C ASN A 190 11.13 -57.98 -23.95
N ARG A 191 12.37 -57.62 -24.33
CA ARG A 191 13.18 -56.51 -23.82
C ARG A 191 12.52 -55.10 -23.94
N TRP A 192 11.56 -54.90 -24.77
CA TRP A 192 10.95 -53.57 -25.03
C TRP A 192 9.78 -53.25 -24.10
N ARG A 193 9.08 -54.21 -23.55
CA ARG A 193 7.88 -54.04 -22.74
C ARG A 193 8.11 -53.38 -21.38
N PRO A 194 9.19 -53.70 -20.64
CA PRO A 194 9.44 -53.04 -19.32
C PRO A 194 9.75 -51.55 -19.47
N GLY A 195 10.42 -51.12 -20.56
CA GLY A 195 10.69 -49.70 -20.80
C GLY A 195 9.44 -48.89 -21.02
N LEU A 196 8.47 -49.40 -21.79
CA LEU A 196 7.18 -48.74 -21.99
C LEU A 196 6.33 -48.68 -20.72
N GLY A 197 6.30 -49.75 -19.93
CA GLY A 197 5.61 -49.76 -18.64
C GLY A 197 6.20 -48.76 -17.65
N GLY A 198 7.53 -48.68 -17.56
CA GLY A 198 8.22 -47.70 -16.71
C GLY A 198 7.97 -46.25 -17.12
N LEU A 199 7.94 -45.98 -18.42
CA LEU A 199 7.66 -44.63 -18.94
C LEU A 199 6.22 -44.19 -18.62
N LEU A 200 5.23 -45.08 -18.77
CA LEU A 200 3.83 -44.81 -18.43
C LEU A 200 3.64 -44.62 -16.91
N VAL A 201 4.31 -45.38 -16.08
CA VAL A 201 4.30 -45.17 -14.62
C VAL A 201 4.88 -43.80 -14.27
N GLY A 202 6.03 -43.47 -14.86
CA GLY A 202 6.68 -42.17 -14.63
C GLY A 202 5.78 -40.97 -15.02
N LEU A 203 5.15 -41.04 -16.18
CA LEU A 203 4.21 -40.01 -16.62
C LEU A 203 2.96 -39.92 -15.73
N GLY A 204 2.43 -41.06 -15.27
CA GLY A 204 1.27 -41.11 -14.41
C GLY A 204 1.57 -40.52 -13.01
N VAL A 205 2.71 -40.87 -12.43
CA VAL A 205 3.14 -40.30 -11.13
C VAL A 205 3.42 -38.79 -11.23
N GLY A 206 4.05 -38.36 -12.33
CA GLY A 206 4.28 -36.95 -12.59
C GLY A 206 2.97 -36.15 -12.70
N ALA A 207 1.98 -36.66 -13.46
CA ALA A 207 0.69 -35.99 -13.63
C ALA A 207 -0.12 -35.94 -12.31
N THR A 208 -0.09 -36.98 -11.48
CA THR A 208 -0.73 -36.98 -10.17
C THR A 208 -0.08 -35.99 -9.21
N ALA A 209 1.25 -35.90 -9.20
CA ALA A 209 1.98 -34.93 -8.38
C ALA A 209 1.63 -33.49 -8.73
N VAL A 210 1.57 -33.16 -10.03
CA VAL A 210 1.14 -31.82 -10.49
C VAL A 210 -0.30 -31.56 -10.11
N GLY A 211 -1.22 -32.52 -10.28
CA GLY A 211 -2.62 -32.39 -9.89
C GLY A 211 -2.78 -32.12 -8.38
N CYS A 212 -2.04 -32.85 -7.53
CA CYS A 212 -2.02 -32.62 -6.09
C CYS A 212 -1.45 -31.25 -5.73
N TYR A 213 -0.36 -30.83 -6.38
CA TYR A 213 0.23 -29.51 -6.18
C TYR A 213 -0.75 -28.41 -6.51
N VAL A 214 -1.47 -28.49 -7.64
CA VAL A 214 -2.48 -27.51 -8.05
C VAL A 214 -3.63 -27.42 -7.04
N LEU A 215 -4.05 -28.52 -6.46
CA LEU A 215 -5.13 -28.53 -5.44
C LEU A 215 -4.68 -27.97 -4.09
N VAL A 216 -3.44 -28.24 -3.68
CA VAL A 216 -2.94 -27.88 -2.34
C VAL A 216 -2.28 -26.52 -2.31
N ALA A 217 -1.49 -26.17 -3.32
CA ALA A 217 -0.71 -24.92 -3.35
C ALA A 217 -1.51 -23.71 -3.80
N LEU A 218 -2.65 -23.87 -4.50
CA LEU A 218 -3.45 -22.75 -4.93
C LEU A 218 -4.47 -22.37 -3.83
N PRO A 219 -4.55 -21.08 -3.44
CA PRO A 219 -5.46 -20.65 -2.40
C PRO A 219 -6.91 -20.99 -2.76
N ASN A 220 -7.63 -21.52 -1.80
CA ASN A 220 -9.08 -21.77 -1.92
C ASN A 220 -9.79 -20.43 -2.14
N GLU A 221 -10.78 -20.41 -2.99
CA GLU A 221 -11.61 -19.24 -3.36
C GLU A 221 -12.29 -18.54 -2.14
N ALA A 222 -12.19 -19.10 -0.94
CA ALA A 222 -12.79 -18.58 0.28
C ALA A 222 -11.87 -17.67 1.12
N GLY A 223 -10.71 -17.23 0.59
CA GLY A 223 -9.81 -16.32 1.32
C GLY A 223 -9.16 -16.93 2.58
N LYS A 224 -9.26 -18.24 2.77
CA LYS A 224 -8.51 -18.93 3.83
C LYS A 224 -7.13 -19.29 3.31
N THR A 225 -6.12 -18.80 3.98
CA THR A 225 -4.73 -19.23 3.79
C THR A 225 -4.66 -20.75 3.68
N PRO A 226 -3.97 -21.30 2.67
CA PRO A 226 -3.75 -22.75 2.59
C PRO A 226 -3.06 -23.20 3.87
N ALA A 227 -3.61 -24.22 4.50
CA ALA A 227 -2.92 -24.88 5.58
C ALA A 227 -1.55 -25.31 5.02
N SER A 228 -0.47 -24.70 5.50
CA SER A 228 0.88 -25.07 5.15
C SER A 228 1.11 -26.49 5.68
N LEU A 229 0.95 -27.47 4.83
CA LEU A 229 1.49 -28.81 5.09
C LEU A 229 3.01 -28.69 5.04
N ALA A 230 3.61 -28.40 6.21
CA ALA A 230 5.03 -28.51 6.41
C ALA A 230 5.37 -30.01 6.35
N VAL A 231 5.59 -30.52 5.17
CA VAL A 231 6.23 -31.82 4.96
C VAL A 231 7.71 -31.59 5.28
N GLY A 232 8.05 -31.78 6.55
CA GLY A 232 9.44 -31.82 7.01
C GLY A 232 10.13 -33.04 6.43
N ALA A 233 10.71 -32.93 5.26
CA ALA A 233 11.72 -33.86 4.80
C ALA A 233 13.03 -33.52 5.55
N LYS A 234 13.33 -34.24 6.62
CA LYS A 234 14.70 -34.36 7.17
C LYS A 234 15.49 -35.28 6.25
N PHE A 235 16.47 -34.74 5.56
CA PHE A 235 17.60 -35.48 5.03
C PHE A 235 18.81 -35.30 5.94
#